data_fa39de6d09463e5ebef7cee6affffbf8
#
_entry.id   fa39de6d09463e5ebef7cee6affffbf8
#
_cell.length_a   1.000
_cell.length_b   1.000
_cell.length_c   1.000
_cell.angle_alpha   90.00
_cell.angle_beta   90.00
_cell.angle_gamma   90.00
#
_symmetry.space_group_name_H-M   'P 1'
#
loop_
_entity.id
_entity.type
_entity.pdbx_description
1 polymer ?
#
loop_
_entity_poly.entity_id
_entity_poly.type
_entity_poly.pdbx_seq_one_letter_code
_entity_poly.pdbx_strand_id
1 'polypeptide(L)'
;FQVCIFFPLGELTEGGGEKTFVHTPAQFFQGFAVGLAVAAVVPAIIAGLIGYSILGLRGHYFAICTLGLGVAAGEISGGIEIIGAGQGFTTPPFPNVDRLEARGEFFYFCSFIVLVFTFLAVKAIYSTRFKLVLNAIRDNEDKAEAMGIQTMKYKIIGWMISAFFCGLAGGIMGGLVGYIDLSLIHISEPTRHDQ
;
A
#
# COMPACT_ATOMS: atom_id res chain seq x y z
N PHE A 1 -0.50 20.38 4.49
CA PHE A 1 0.38 20.64 3.33
C PHE A 1 0.41 19.46 2.35
N GLN A 2 0.28 18.22 2.81
CA GLN A 2 0.31 17.02 1.96
C GLN A 2 -0.99 16.77 1.19
N VAL A 3 -2.12 17.19 1.72
CA VAL A 3 -3.42 17.13 1.02
C VAL A 3 -3.39 17.95 -0.27
N CYS A 4 -2.61 19.05 -0.31
CA CYS A 4 -2.51 19.92 -1.47
C CYS A 4 -1.77 19.34 -2.68
N ILE A 5 -0.94 18.29 -2.50
CA ILE A 5 -0.17 17.69 -3.60
C ILE A 5 -1.05 16.74 -4.43
N PHE A 6 -2.01 16.08 -3.80
CA PHE A 6 -2.89 15.09 -4.43
C PHE A 6 -4.30 15.62 -4.73
N PHE A 7 -4.73 16.67 -4.03
CA PHE A 7 -6.03 17.29 -4.26
C PHE A 7 -5.83 18.71 -4.78
N PRO A 8 -6.41 19.08 -5.93
CA PRO A 8 -6.45 20.48 -6.34
C PRO A 8 -7.13 21.29 -5.23
N LEU A 9 -6.57 22.45 -4.90
CA LEU A 9 -7.03 23.35 -3.85
C LEU A 9 -8.56 23.53 -3.95
N GLY A 10 -9.29 23.01 -2.95
CA GLY A 10 -10.72 23.25 -2.82
C GLY A 10 -10.99 24.71 -2.53
N GLU A 11 -12.15 25.22 -2.92
CA GLU A 11 -12.58 26.58 -2.59
C GLU A 11 -12.75 26.70 -1.08
N LEU A 12 -12.19 27.79 -0.52
CA LEU A 12 -12.36 28.17 0.87
C LEU A 12 -13.77 28.74 1.03
N THR A 13 -14.67 27.99 1.65
CA THR A 13 -15.95 28.54 2.08
C THR A 13 -15.85 29.05 3.51
N GLU A 14 -16.10 30.33 3.71
CA GLU A 14 -16.24 30.95 5.03
C GLU A 14 -17.63 30.61 5.60
N GLY A 15 -17.66 29.62 6.48
CA GLY A 15 -18.84 29.26 7.26
C GLY A 15 -18.47 29.13 8.74
N GLY A 16 -18.85 30.15 9.54
CA GLY A 16 -18.84 30.03 11.00
C GLY A 16 -17.49 29.89 11.70
N GLY A 17 -16.46 30.65 11.31
CA GLY A 17 -15.24 30.80 12.11
C GLY A 17 -14.17 29.72 11.93
N GLU A 18 -14.45 28.63 11.29
CA GLU A 18 -13.48 27.59 10.96
C GLU A 18 -13.36 27.43 9.44
N LYS A 19 -12.14 27.62 8.92
CA LYS A 19 -11.86 27.47 7.49
C LYS A 19 -11.82 25.99 7.14
N THR A 20 -12.96 25.43 6.80
CA THR A 20 -13.07 24.06 6.30
C THR A 20 -12.93 24.04 4.78
N PHE A 21 -12.00 23.24 4.27
CA PHE A 21 -11.88 22.99 2.83
C PHE A 21 -13.03 22.07 2.40
N VAL A 22 -13.99 22.63 1.68
CA VAL A 22 -15.07 21.83 1.09
C VAL A 22 -14.64 21.40 -0.31
N HIS A 23 -14.39 20.12 -0.47
CA HIS A 23 -14.09 19.54 -1.76
C HIS A 23 -15.38 19.24 -2.53
N THR A 24 -15.44 19.68 -3.78
CA THR A 24 -16.51 19.25 -4.69
C THR A 24 -16.40 17.72 -4.89
N PRO A 25 -17.53 16.99 -4.96
CA PRO A 25 -17.49 15.52 -5.12
C PRO A 25 -16.61 15.06 -6.28
N ALA A 26 -16.61 15.78 -7.41
CA ALA A 26 -15.76 15.48 -8.55
C ALA A 26 -14.25 15.57 -8.23
N GLN A 27 -13.85 16.58 -7.45
CA GLN A 27 -12.45 16.75 -7.01
C GLN A 27 -12.01 15.63 -6.08
N PHE A 28 -12.90 15.20 -5.18
CA PHE A 28 -12.62 14.07 -4.29
C PHE A 28 -12.38 12.79 -5.08
N PHE A 29 -13.25 12.44 -6.03
CA PHE A 29 -13.10 11.23 -6.82
C PHE A 29 -11.85 11.25 -7.73
N GLN A 30 -11.53 12.40 -8.32
CA GLN A 30 -10.30 12.56 -9.10
C GLN A 30 -9.06 12.38 -8.22
N GLY A 31 -9.01 13.06 -7.07
CA GLY A 31 -7.90 12.94 -6.12
C GLY A 31 -7.75 11.52 -5.57
N PHE A 32 -8.86 10.85 -5.26
CA PHE A 32 -8.86 9.46 -4.81
C PHE A 32 -8.32 8.51 -5.90
N ALA A 33 -8.74 8.68 -7.16
CA ALA A 33 -8.26 7.85 -8.26
C ALA A 33 -6.75 8.04 -8.51
N VAL A 34 -6.26 9.29 -8.50
CA VAL A 34 -4.83 9.58 -8.62
C VAL A 34 -4.06 9.03 -7.42
N GLY A 35 -4.57 9.24 -6.20
CA GLY A 35 -3.98 8.69 -4.97
C GLY A 35 -3.87 7.17 -5.00
N LEU A 36 -4.90 6.49 -5.48
CA LEU A 36 -4.92 5.04 -5.62
C LEU A 36 -3.90 4.55 -6.66
N ALA A 37 -3.76 5.25 -7.80
CA ALA A 37 -2.75 4.93 -8.81
C ALA A 37 -1.32 5.08 -8.25
N VAL A 38 -1.06 6.15 -7.50
CA VAL A 38 0.25 6.36 -6.85
C VAL A 38 0.49 5.32 -5.76
N ALA A 39 -0.52 5.00 -4.94
CA ALA A 39 -0.44 3.96 -3.92
C ALA A 39 -0.15 2.56 -4.49
N ALA A 40 -0.49 2.30 -5.75
CA ALA A 40 -0.16 1.07 -6.44
C ALA A 40 1.26 1.08 -7.04
N VAL A 41 1.62 2.18 -7.71
CA VAL A 41 2.88 2.26 -8.50
C VAL A 41 4.09 2.47 -7.61
N VAL A 42 4.01 3.36 -6.62
CA VAL A 42 5.17 3.69 -5.76
C VAL A 42 5.68 2.47 -4.99
N PRO A 43 4.85 1.68 -4.29
CA PRO A 43 5.33 0.47 -3.61
C PRO A 43 5.88 -0.56 -4.58
N ALA A 44 5.33 -0.69 -5.80
CA ALA A 44 5.84 -1.60 -6.80
C ALA A 44 7.26 -1.23 -7.26
N ILE A 45 7.54 0.06 -7.47
CA ILE A 45 8.87 0.55 -7.83
C ILE A 45 9.85 0.32 -6.66
N ILE A 46 9.47 0.69 -5.46
CA ILE A 46 10.28 0.49 -4.25
C ILE A 46 10.57 -1.00 -4.05
N ALA A 47 9.56 -1.86 -4.21
CA ALA A 47 9.71 -3.31 -4.12
C ALA A 47 10.69 -3.85 -5.18
N GLY A 48 10.69 -3.30 -6.40
CA GLY A 48 11.66 -3.66 -7.43
C GLY A 48 13.10 -3.31 -7.06
N LEU A 49 13.32 -2.10 -6.53
CA LEU A 49 14.64 -1.63 -6.11
C LEU A 49 15.18 -2.44 -4.92
N ILE A 50 14.37 -2.61 -3.88
CA ILE A 50 14.74 -3.35 -2.67
C ILE A 50 14.82 -4.85 -2.97
N GLY A 51 13.90 -5.36 -3.80
CA GLY A 51 13.86 -6.77 -4.19
C GLY A 51 15.14 -7.24 -4.83
N TYR A 52 15.79 -6.41 -5.64
CA TYR A 52 17.09 -6.76 -6.23
C TYR A 52 18.16 -7.10 -5.17
N SER A 53 18.15 -6.38 -4.05
CA SER A 53 19.13 -6.60 -2.97
C SER A 53 18.75 -7.80 -2.07
N ILE A 54 17.45 -8.01 -1.81
CA ILE A 54 16.98 -8.97 -0.80
C ILE A 54 16.68 -10.35 -1.39
N LEU A 55 16.17 -10.42 -2.62
CA LEU A 55 15.78 -11.68 -3.25
C LEU A 55 16.98 -12.60 -3.63
N GLY A 56 18.20 -12.07 -3.52
CA GLY A 56 19.44 -12.87 -3.59
C GLY A 56 19.70 -13.71 -2.34
N LEU A 57 19.05 -13.39 -1.21
CA LEU A 57 19.18 -14.17 0.01
C LEU A 57 18.33 -15.46 -0.09
N ARG A 58 18.86 -16.56 0.44
CA ARG A 58 18.20 -17.87 0.37
C ARG A 58 17.81 -18.36 1.77
N GLY A 59 16.72 -19.12 1.84
CA GLY A 59 16.30 -19.81 3.06
C GLY A 59 15.90 -18.87 4.20
N HIS A 60 16.34 -19.19 5.41
CA HIS A 60 15.95 -18.45 6.62
C HIS A 60 16.44 -17.01 6.67
N TYR A 61 17.56 -16.70 6.00
CA TYR A 61 18.09 -15.33 5.94
C TYR A 61 17.16 -14.38 5.20
N PHE A 62 16.46 -14.85 4.18
CA PHE A 62 15.45 -14.09 3.47
C PHE A 62 14.29 -13.70 4.41
N ALA A 63 13.78 -14.64 5.21
CA ALA A 63 12.69 -14.38 6.14
C ALA A 63 13.08 -13.35 7.22
N ILE A 64 14.27 -13.47 7.80
CA ILE A 64 14.76 -12.53 8.81
C ILE A 64 14.95 -11.12 8.21
N CYS A 65 15.53 -11.06 7.01
CA CYS A 65 15.76 -9.79 6.32
C CYS A 65 14.45 -9.07 5.97
N THR A 66 13.43 -9.81 5.49
CA THR A 66 12.13 -9.22 5.16
C THR A 66 11.36 -8.73 6.40
N LEU A 67 11.44 -9.46 7.52
CA LEU A 67 10.89 -9.01 8.80
C LEU A 67 11.60 -7.74 9.28
N GLY A 68 12.93 -7.73 9.29
CA GLY A 68 13.72 -6.55 9.67
C GLY A 68 13.44 -5.34 8.78
N LEU A 69 13.27 -5.56 7.47
CA LEU A 69 12.89 -4.50 6.54
C LEU A 69 11.50 -3.94 6.85
N GLY A 70 10.54 -4.81 7.18
CA GLY A 70 9.19 -4.37 7.56
C GLY A 70 9.20 -3.46 8.79
N VAL A 71 9.94 -3.84 9.83
CA VAL A 71 10.11 -3.02 11.04
C VAL A 71 10.82 -1.71 10.70
N ALA A 72 11.95 -1.77 9.98
CA ALA A 72 12.70 -0.58 9.59
C ALA A 72 11.87 0.40 8.74
N ALA A 73 11.05 -0.12 7.83
CA ALA A 73 10.15 0.72 7.02
C ALA A 73 9.11 1.42 7.88
N GLY A 74 8.57 0.77 8.92
CA GLY A 74 7.67 1.37 9.90
C GLY A 74 8.34 2.51 10.67
N GLU A 75 9.54 2.27 11.20
CA GLU A 75 10.33 3.29 11.93
C GLU A 75 10.70 4.48 11.04
N ILE A 76 11.19 4.23 9.83
CA ILE A 76 11.54 5.29 8.89
C ILE A 76 10.30 6.12 8.54
N SER A 77 9.18 5.47 8.29
CA SER A 77 7.92 6.14 7.96
C SER A 77 7.42 7.01 9.14
N GLY A 78 7.58 6.55 10.38
CA GLY A 78 7.28 7.33 11.58
C GLY A 78 8.20 8.54 11.80
N GLY A 79 9.45 8.50 11.32
CA GLY A 79 10.42 9.58 11.45
C GLY A 79 10.34 10.66 10.37
N ILE A 80 9.63 10.45 9.26
CA ILE A 80 9.56 11.41 8.16
C ILE A 80 8.45 12.44 8.42
N GLU A 81 8.82 13.70 8.67
CA GLU A 81 7.88 14.80 8.90
C GLU A 81 6.86 14.98 7.75
N ILE A 82 7.27 14.68 6.51
CA ILE A 82 6.42 14.78 5.32
C ILE A 82 5.23 13.80 5.39
N ILE A 83 5.38 12.67 6.09
CA ILE A 83 4.35 11.63 6.24
C ILE A 83 3.58 11.78 7.57
N GLY A 84 3.83 12.85 8.34
CA GLY A 84 3.14 13.12 9.60
C GLY A 84 3.92 12.77 10.86
N ALA A 85 5.23 12.44 10.76
CA ALA A 85 6.17 12.26 11.89
C ALA A 85 5.61 11.41 13.05
N GLY A 86 4.98 10.26 12.74
CA GLY A 86 4.41 9.39 13.78
C GLY A 86 3.07 9.83 14.38
N GLN A 87 2.63 11.07 14.12
CA GLN A 87 1.32 11.54 14.57
C GLN A 87 0.19 11.11 13.64
N GLY A 88 0.52 10.45 12.52
CA GLY A 88 -0.44 10.10 11.49
C GLY A 88 -0.93 11.31 10.69
N PHE A 89 -1.79 11.07 9.74
CA PHE A 89 -2.47 12.13 9.00
C PHE A 89 -3.92 11.75 8.72
N THR A 90 -4.77 12.78 8.72
CA THR A 90 -6.18 12.62 8.38
C THR A 90 -6.35 12.70 6.87
N THR A 91 -7.13 11.78 6.31
CA THR A 91 -7.54 11.86 4.91
C THR A 91 -8.63 12.92 4.75
N PRO A 92 -8.78 13.55 3.56
CA PRO A 92 -9.85 14.49 3.30
C PRO A 92 -11.22 13.92 3.64
N PRO A 93 -12.13 14.70 4.25
CA PRO A 93 -13.46 14.22 4.58
C PRO A 93 -14.23 13.83 3.31
N PHE A 94 -15.01 12.77 3.41
CA PHE A 94 -15.87 12.31 2.32
C PHE A 94 -16.94 13.40 2.03
N PRO A 95 -17.16 13.78 0.77
CA PRO A 95 -18.22 14.71 0.41
C PRO A 95 -19.59 14.14 0.82
N ASN A 96 -20.42 14.89 1.49
CA ASN A 96 -21.68 14.53 2.15
C ASN A 96 -21.49 13.80 3.49
N VAL A 97 -21.02 14.55 4.49
CA VAL A 97 -20.79 14.10 5.87
C VAL A 97 -22.04 13.50 6.54
N ASP A 98 -23.24 13.85 6.08
CA ASP A 98 -24.52 13.44 6.64
C ASP A 98 -24.90 11.96 6.37
N ARG A 99 -24.14 11.26 5.55
CA ARG A 99 -24.38 9.86 5.20
C ARG A 99 -23.12 8.99 5.41
N LEU A 100 -22.85 8.66 6.65
CA LEU A 100 -21.80 7.68 7.00
C LEU A 100 -22.00 6.34 6.28
N GLU A 101 -23.25 5.95 6.04
CA GLU A 101 -23.59 4.74 5.27
C GLU A 101 -23.06 4.80 3.83
N ALA A 102 -23.23 5.93 3.14
CA ALA A 102 -22.77 6.09 1.77
C ALA A 102 -21.24 5.98 1.63
N ARG A 103 -20.48 6.40 2.65
CA ARG A 103 -19.02 6.22 2.69
C ARG A 103 -18.65 4.73 2.75
N GLY A 104 -19.28 4.00 3.66
CA GLY A 104 -19.05 2.56 3.81
C GLY A 104 -19.37 1.79 2.54
N GLU A 105 -20.50 2.08 1.92
CA GLU A 105 -20.91 1.45 0.66
C GLU A 105 -19.92 1.72 -0.48
N PHE A 106 -19.47 2.97 -0.63
CA PHE A 106 -18.49 3.33 -1.68
C PHE A 106 -17.19 2.56 -1.53
N PHE A 107 -16.59 2.54 -0.32
CA PHE A 107 -15.34 1.83 -0.09
C PHE A 107 -15.51 0.31 -0.17
N TYR A 108 -16.69 -0.22 0.19
CA TYR A 108 -17.02 -1.62 0.01
C TYR A 108 -17.01 -2.01 -1.47
N PHE A 109 -17.67 -1.25 -2.33
CA PHE A 109 -17.67 -1.50 -3.77
C PHE A 109 -16.27 -1.35 -4.37
N CYS A 110 -15.50 -0.34 -3.98
CA CYS A 110 -14.12 -0.17 -4.42
C CYS A 110 -13.25 -1.38 -4.02
N SER A 111 -13.37 -1.86 -2.78
CA SER A 111 -12.65 -3.03 -2.30
C SER A 111 -13.05 -4.29 -3.07
N PHE A 112 -14.34 -4.46 -3.35
CA PHE A 112 -14.85 -5.57 -4.13
C PHE A 112 -14.32 -5.57 -5.56
N ILE A 113 -14.30 -4.41 -6.22
CA ILE A 113 -13.73 -4.25 -7.57
C ILE A 113 -12.25 -4.63 -7.58
N VAL A 114 -11.46 -4.12 -6.61
CA VAL A 114 -10.03 -4.45 -6.51
C VAL A 114 -9.81 -5.93 -6.23
N LEU A 115 -10.64 -6.56 -5.41
CA LEU A 115 -10.59 -8.00 -5.16
C LEU A 115 -10.81 -8.80 -6.44
N VAL A 116 -11.87 -8.49 -7.18
CA VAL A 116 -12.18 -9.17 -8.47
C VAL A 116 -11.05 -8.92 -9.47
N PHE A 117 -10.56 -7.68 -9.57
CA PHE A 117 -9.44 -7.33 -10.45
C PHE A 117 -8.17 -8.12 -10.10
N THR A 118 -7.82 -8.20 -8.81
CA THR A 118 -6.67 -8.98 -8.32
C THR A 118 -6.84 -10.46 -8.66
N PHE A 119 -8.03 -11.02 -8.43
CA PHE A 119 -8.31 -12.41 -8.75
C PHE A 119 -8.15 -12.71 -10.25
N LEU A 120 -8.70 -11.87 -11.10
CA LEU A 120 -8.58 -12.01 -12.55
C LEU A 120 -7.14 -11.85 -13.04
N ALA A 121 -6.40 -10.87 -12.48
CA ALA A 121 -5.00 -10.66 -12.80
C ALA A 121 -4.14 -11.87 -12.41
N VAL A 122 -4.32 -12.40 -11.20
CA VAL A 122 -3.62 -13.60 -10.73
C VAL A 122 -3.97 -14.79 -11.64
N LYS A 123 -5.25 -15.00 -11.97
CA LYS A 123 -5.68 -16.06 -12.90
C LYS A 123 -5.03 -15.90 -14.28
N ALA A 124 -4.95 -14.68 -14.80
CA ALA A 124 -4.30 -14.38 -16.07
C ALA A 124 -2.80 -14.70 -16.03
N ILE A 125 -2.10 -14.30 -14.95
CA ILE A 125 -0.69 -14.61 -14.74
C ILE A 125 -0.48 -16.14 -14.68
N TYR A 126 -1.34 -16.85 -13.97
CA TYR A 126 -1.29 -18.30 -13.84
C TYR A 126 -1.63 -19.06 -15.13
N SER A 127 -2.24 -18.42 -16.11
CA SER A 127 -2.48 -19.01 -17.44
C SER A 127 -1.26 -18.91 -18.36
N THR A 128 -0.25 -18.11 -17.98
CA THR A 128 0.95 -17.87 -18.79
C THR A 128 2.11 -18.80 -18.44
N ARG A 129 3.16 -18.78 -19.27
CA ARG A 129 4.42 -19.51 -18.98
C ARG A 129 5.11 -19.04 -17.69
N PHE A 130 4.75 -17.86 -17.20
CA PHE A 130 5.27 -17.31 -15.96
C PHE A 130 5.01 -18.23 -14.76
N LYS A 131 3.83 -18.87 -14.70
CA LYS A 131 3.48 -19.88 -13.69
C LYS A 131 4.48 -21.06 -13.68
N LEU A 132 4.82 -21.56 -14.88
CA LEU A 132 5.73 -22.72 -14.98
C LEU A 132 7.11 -22.38 -14.41
N VAL A 133 7.59 -21.17 -14.74
CA VAL A 133 8.89 -20.70 -14.23
C VAL A 133 8.84 -20.49 -12.70
N LEU A 134 7.79 -19.87 -12.17
CA LEU A 134 7.65 -19.67 -10.73
C LEU A 134 7.56 -21.01 -9.97
N ASN A 135 6.84 -21.99 -10.53
CA ASN A 135 6.78 -23.33 -9.91
C ASN A 135 8.13 -24.02 -9.94
N ALA A 136 8.88 -23.93 -11.05
CA ALA A 136 10.23 -24.51 -11.14
C ALA A 136 11.18 -23.88 -10.09
N ILE A 137 11.12 -22.55 -9.92
CA ILE A 137 11.91 -21.83 -8.91
C ILE A 137 11.51 -22.26 -7.49
N ARG A 138 10.20 -22.39 -7.24
CA ARG A 138 9.68 -22.83 -5.95
C ARG A 138 10.12 -24.24 -5.58
N ASP A 139 10.09 -25.15 -6.55
CA ASP A 139 10.42 -26.56 -6.31
C ASP A 139 11.93 -26.76 -6.10
N ASN A 140 12.77 -26.13 -6.92
CA ASN A 140 14.22 -26.11 -6.72
C ASN A 140 14.89 -25.01 -7.53
N GLU A 141 15.37 -23.98 -6.85
CA GLU A 141 15.99 -22.80 -7.47
C GLU A 141 17.29 -23.15 -8.22
N ASP A 142 18.14 -23.99 -7.64
CA ASP A 142 19.44 -24.35 -8.24
C ASP A 142 19.23 -25.16 -9.52
N LYS A 143 18.23 -26.04 -9.55
CA LYS A 143 17.88 -26.78 -10.77
C LYS A 143 17.30 -25.85 -11.84
N ALA A 144 16.48 -24.87 -11.45
CA ALA A 144 15.92 -23.90 -12.37
C ALA A 144 17.03 -23.05 -13.01
N GLU A 145 18.02 -22.61 -12.24
CA GLU A 145 19.20 -21.90 -12.75
C GLU A 145 20.04 -22.77 -13.68
N ALA A 146 20.27 -24.02 -13.33
CA ALA A 146 20.99 -24.97 -14.18
C ALA A 146 20.31 -25.20 -15.53
N MET A 147 18.99 -25.05 -15.61
CA MET A 147 18.20 -25.08 -16.86
C MET A 147 18.21 -23.77 -17.63
N GLY A 148 18.97 -22.75 -17.18
CA GLY A 148 19.10 -21.45 -17.83
C GLY A 148 18.00 -20.44 -17.50
N ILE A 149 17.17 -20.70 -16.47
CA ILE A 149 16.14 -19.76 -16.03
C ILE A 149 16.79 -18.65 -15.20
N GLN A 150 16.53 -17.40 -15.55
CA GLN A 150 17.00 -16.24 -14.79
C GLN A 150 16.12 -16.02 -13.54
N THR A 151 16.33 -16.83 -12.52
CA THR A 151 15.48 -16.91 -11.31
C THR A 151 15.27 -15.56 -10.65
N MET A 152 16.32 -14.74 -10.53
CA MET A 152 16.27 -13.43 -9.92
C MET A 152 15.27 -12.49 -10.61
N LYS A 153 15.25 -12.45 -11.93
CA LYS A 153 14.32 -11.56 -12.66
C LYS A 153 12.86 -11.95 -12.41
N TYR A 154 12.56 -13.24 -12.45
CA TYR A 154 11.19 -13.71 -12.22
C TYR A 154 10.72 -13.48 -10.78
N LYS A 155 11.61 -13.62 -9.81
CA LYS A 155 11.34 -13.29 -8.40
C LYS A 155 11.02 -11.81 -8.22
N ILE A 156 11.84 -10.91 -8.81
CA ILE A 156 11.63 -9.46 -8.72
C ILE A 156 10.30 -9.08 -9.34
N ILE A 157 9.97 -9.61 -10.52
CA ILE A 157 8.69 -9.32 -11.19
C ILE A 157 7.52 -9.78 -10.32
N GLY A 158 7.58 -10.98 -9.77
CA GLY A 158 6.54 -11.49 -8.85
C GLY A 158 6.40 -10.61 -7.60
N TRP A 159 7.51 -10.16 -7.04
CA TRP A 159 7.55 -9.27 -5.88
C TRP A 159 6.93 -7.89 -6.18
N MET A 160 7.25 -7.30 -7.34
CA MET A 160 6.65 -6.04 -7.79
C MET A 160 5.15 -6.14 -8.01
N ILE A 161 4.69 -7.23 -8.64
CA ILE A 161 3.25 -7.48 -8.85
C ILE A 161 2.51 -7.59 -7.51
N SER A 162 3.09 -8.32 -6.55
CA SER A 162 2.53 -8.43 -5.20
C SER A 162 2.44 -7.08 -4.51
N ALA A 163 3.52 -6.28 -4.55
CA ALA A 163 3.56 -4.94 -3.97
C ALA A 163 2.54 -4.00 -4.61
N PHE A 164 2.31 -4.10 -5.91
CA PHE A 164 1.30 -3.32 -6.62
C PHE A 164 -0.12 -3.59 -6.06
N PHE A 165 -0.51 -4.84 -5.90
CA PHE A 165 -1.82 -5.18 -5.35
C PHE A 165 -1.96 -4.85 -3.86
N CYS A 166 -0.88 -5.02 -3.09
CA CYS A 166 -0.85 -4.59 -1.69
C CYS A 166 -1.02 -3.07 -1.57
N GLY A 167 -0.38 -2.30 -2.46
CA GLY A 167 -0.51 -0.85 -2.52
C GLY A 167 -1.94 -0.40 -2.84
N LEU A 168 -2.61 -1.05 -3.80
CA LEU A 168 -4.02 -0.81 -4.10
C LEU A 168 -4.93 -1.05 -2.89
N ALA A 169 -4.76 -2.19 -2.23
CA ALA A 169 -5.54 -2.53 -1.03
C ALA A 169 -5.28 -1.54 0.11
N GLY A 170 -4.02 -1.17 0.33
CA GLY A 170 -3.61 -0.18 1.33
C GLY A 170 -4.18 1.21 1.07
N GLY A 171 -4.22 1.64 -0.20
CA GLY A 171 -4.81 2.92 -0.59
C GLY A 171 -6.31 3.00 -0.30
N ILE A 172 -7.06 1.93 -0.54
CA ILE A 172 -8.49 1.86 -0.21
C ILE A 172 -8.69 1.84 1.31
N MET A 173 -7.91 1.04 2.03
CA MET A 173 -7.99 0.94 3.48
C MET A 173 -7.69 2.28 4.16
N GLY A 174 -6.66 3.00 3.69
CA GLY A 174 -6.34 4.34 4.17
C GLY A 174 -7.48 5.33 3.97
N GLY A 175 -8.16 5.28 2.81
CA GLY A 175 -9.35 6.10 2.54
C GLY A 175 -10.54 5.73 3.44
N LEU A 176 -10.76 4.45 3.72
CA LEU A 176 -11.84 3.96 4.58
C LEU A 176 -11.65 4.39 6.03
N VAL A 177 -10.47 4.17 6.59
CA VAL A 177 -10.19 4.46 8.01
C VAL A 177 -10.23 5.97 8.27
N GLY A 178 -9.81 6.79 7.30
CA GLY A 178 -9.83 8.24 7.40
C GLY A 178 -8.73 8.84 8.28
N TYR A 179 -8.02 8.01 9.01
CA TYR A 179 -6.88 8.34 9.85
C TYR A 179 -5.84 7.23 9.71
N ILE A 180 -4.62 7.58 9.37
CA ILE A 180 -3.53 6.63 9.27
C ILE A 180 -2.60 6.89 10.45
N ASP A 181 -2.60 5.96 11.39
CA ASP A 181 -1.66 5.94 12.51
C ASP A 181 -0.45 5.09 12.12
N LEU A 182 0.72 5.70 12.21
CA LEU A 182 2.01 5.04 11.95
C LEU A 182 2.61 4.44 13.22
N SER A 183 1.94 4.61 14.35
CA SER A 183 2.37 4.16 15.67
C SER A 183 2.06 2.67 15.90
N LEU A 184 2.71 1.79 15.15
CA LEU A 184 2.65 0.34 15.40
C LEU A 184 3.42 -0.11 16.65
N ILE A 185 4.20 0.78 17.28
CA ILE A 185 5.14 0.45 18.37
C ILE A 185 4.41 0.32 19.71
N HIS A 186 3.31 1.03 19.91
CA HIS A 186 2.59 1.02 21.19
C HIS A 186 1.80 -0.28 21.49
N ILE A 187 1.69 -1.18 20.51
CA ILE A 187 1.02 -2.48 20.73
C ILE A 187 1.95 -3.48 21.43
N SER A 188 3.25 -3.25 21.46
CA SER A 188 4.24 -4.17 22.04
C SER A 188 4.76 -3.76 23.42
N GLU A 189 4.39 -2.60 23.97
CA GLU A 189 4.70 -2.32 25.37
C GLU A 189 3.67 -3.05 26.26
N PRO A 190 4.09 -4.13 26.96
CA PRO A 190 3.29 -4.65 28.04
C PRO A 190 3.16 -3.53 29.06
N THR A 191 1.95 -3.10 29.35
CA THR A 191 1.61 -2.17 30.40
C THR A 191 2.47 -2.47 31.63
N ARG A 192 3.49 -1.66 31.86
CA ARG A 192 4.23 -1.63 33.11
C ARG A 192 3.24 -1.09 34.13
N HIS A 193 2.55 -1.98 34.80
CA HIS A 193 1.78 -1.63 36.00
C HIS A 193 2.76 -1.08 37.00
N ASP A 194 2.64 0.21 37.24
CA ASP A 194 3.29 0.91 38.35
C ASP A 194 2.95 0.21 39.65
N GLN A 195 3.97 -0.28 40.29
CA GLN A 195 3.96 -0.62 41.72
C GLN A 195 4.35 0.61 42.51
#